data_e49b85f6c2e6d0781f74914a0a442b38
#
_entry.id   e49b85f6c2e6d0781f74914a0a442b38
#
_cell.length_a   1.000
_cell.length_b   1.000
_cell.length_c   1.000
_cell.angle_alpha   90.00
_cell.angle_beta   90.00
_cell.angle_gamma   90.00
#
_symmetry.space_group_name_H-M   'P 1'
#
loop_
_entity.id
_entity.type
_entity.pdbx_description
1 polymer ?
#
loop_
_entity_poly.entity_id
_entity_poly.type
_entity_poly.pdbx_seq_one_letter_code
_entity_poly.pdbx_strand_id
1 'polypeptide(L)'
;YVNGPYNTTARSAISAEVDALKEEINRIASTTDYNGVKPLASSAEIQVQIGPTSGEILKIAASAMNSSALAIKDIKVSSVSEANKAITKINEAVDKVSSHRAKLGASQNRLEHTINNLKTTNENMTAAESRIRDTDMAKEMAAFTKNNILNQAAQSMLSQANQQPQGVLSLLR
;
A
#
# COMPACT_ATOMS: atom_id res chain seq x y z
N TYR A 1 -7.94 -22.90 -39.87
CA TYR A 1 -9.20 -23.64 -39.83
C TYR A 1 -10.31 -23.00 -40.64
N VAL A 2 -10.46 -21.67 -40.58
CA VAL A 2 -11.56 -20.97 -41.25
C VAL A 2 -11.36 -20.85 -42.76
N ASN A 3 -10.10 -20.84 -43.25
CA ASN A 3 -9.75 -20.44 -44.61
C ASN A 3 -9.34 -21.55 -45.53
N GLY A 4 -9.79 -22.79 -45.37
CA GLY A 4 -9.58 -23.71 -46.45
C GLY A 4 -8.92 -25.07 -46.14
N PRO A 5 -8.35 -25.77 -47.11
CA PRO A 5 -8.08 -27.21 -47.10
C PRO A 5 -6.84 -27.55 -46.28
N TYR A 6 -6.89 -27.34 -44.95
CA TYR A 6 -5.87 -27.92 -44.10
C TYR A 6 -6.07 -29.44 -44.00
N ASN A 7 -4.99 -30.15 -44.22
CA ASN A 7 -4.86 -31.58 -43.99
C ASN A 7 -5.16 -31.91 -42.51
N THR A 8 -5.69 -33.08 -42.22
CA THR A 8 -6.01 -33.58 -40.86
C THR A 8 -4.84 -33.47 -39.90
N THR A 9 -3.62 -33.70 -40.36
CA THR A 9 -2.38 -33.60 -39.58
C THR A 9 -2.12 -32.16 -39.16
N ALA A 10 -2.26 -31.19 -40.04
CA ALA A 10 -2.12 -29.77 -39.71
C ALA A 10 -3.21 -29.27 -38.70
N ARG A 11 -4.41 -29.80 -38.83
CA ARG A 11 -5.51 -29.51 -37.89
C ARG A 11 -5.24 -30.06 -36.49
N SER A 12 -4.70 -31.30 -36.41
CA SER A 12 -4.33 -31.86 -35.10
C SER A 12 -3.18 -31.10 -34.45
N ALA A 13 -2.20 -30.63 -35.21
CA ALA A 13 -1.11 -29.81 -34.70
C ALA A 13 -1.62 -28.47 -34.14
N ILE A 14 -2.53 -27.77 -34.84
CA ILE A 14 -3.15 -26.54 -34.35
C ILE A 14 -3.96 -26.80 -33.08
N SER A 15 -4.70 -27.91 -32.98
CA SER A 15 -5.45 -28.27 -31.79
C SER A 15 -4.51 -28.49 -30.58
N ALA A 16 -3.42 -29.20 -30.79
CA ALA A 16 -2.41 -29.43 -29.75
C ALA A 16 -1.77 -28.12 -29.27
N GLU A 17 -1.50 -27.18 -30.17
CA GLU A 17 -0.99 -25.85 -29.80
C GLU A 17 -2.00 -25.07 -29.00
N VAL A 18 -3.27 -25.08 -29.38
CA VAL A 18 -4.34 -24.41 -28.61
C VAL A 18 -4.46 -25.03 -27.20
N ASP A 19 -4.32 -26.34 -27.08
CA ASP A 19 -4.37 -27.01 -25.78
C ASP A 19 -3.14 -26.65 -24.93
N ALA A 20 -1.94 -26.60 -25.50
CA ALA A 20 -0.74 -26.15 -24.82
C ALA A 20 -0.85 -24.68 -24.33
N LEU A 21 -1.41 -23.80 -25.16
CA LEU A 21 -1.65 -22.40 -24.76
C LEU A 21 -2.66 -22.29 -23.61
N LYS A 22 -3.69 -23.12 -23.57
CA LYS A 22 -4.64 -23.17 -22.43
C LYS A 22 -3.96 -23.64 -21.14
N GLU A 23 -3.08 -24.61 -21.22
CA GLU A 23 -2.28 -25.09 -20.09
C GLU A 23 -1.34 -23.98 -19.59
N GLU A 24 -0.70 -23.26 -20.51
CA GLU A 24 0.15 -22.12 -20.13
C GLU A 24 -0.62 -21.00 -19.45
N ILE A 25 -1.83 -20.67 -19.90
CA ILE A 25 -2.72 -19.70 -19.20
C ILE A 25 -3.03 -20.19 -17.78
N ASN A 26 -3.33 -21.48 -17.60
CA ASN A 26 -3.56 -22.06 -16.28
C ASN A 26 -2.31 -22.02 -15.41
N ARG A 27 -1.14 -22.31 -15.99
CA ARG A 27 0.14 -22.23 -15.29
C ARG A 27 0.41 -20.81 -14.80
N ILE A 28 0.30 -19.83 -15.68
CA ILE A 28 0.46 -18.41 -15.32
C ILE A 28 -0.49 -18.02 -14.19
N ALA A 29 -1.78 -18.38 -14.31
CA ALA A 29 -2.77 -18.06 -13.29
C ALA A 29 -2.46 -18.71 -11.92
N SER A 30 -1.91 -19.91 -11.91
CA SER A 30 -1.60 -20.67 -10.70
C SER A 30 -0.24 -20.32 -10.07
N THR A 31 0.73 -19.90 -10.89
CA THR A 31 2.09 -19.59 -10.44
C THR A 31 2.30 -18.13 -10.09
N THR A 32 1.44 -17.22 -10.61
CA THR A 32 1.51 -15.81 -10.24
C THR A 32 1.17 -15.65 -8.78
N ASP A 33 2.15 -15.27 -7.99
CA ASP A 33 2.04 -15.06 -6.55
C ASP A 33 2.49 -13.65 -6.18
N TYR A 34 1.78 -13.06 -5.25
CA TYR A 34 2.15 -11.80 -4.61
C TYR A 34 1.98 -11.95 -3.10
N ASN A 35 3.08 -12.07 -2.38
CA ASN A 35 3.11 -12.20 -0.92
C ASN A 35 2.21 -13.35 -0.39
N GLY A 36 2.27 -14.53 -1.05
CA GLY A 36 1.46 -15.70 -0.70
C GLY A 36 0.02 -15.65 -1.18
N VAL A 37 -0.42 -14.57 -1.82
CA VAL A 37 -1.73 -14.45 -2.44
C VAL A 37 -1.63 -14.67 -3.94
N LYS A 38 -2.51 -15.49 -4.50
CA LYS A 38 -2.59 -15.78 -5.94
C LYS A 38 -3.73 -14.98 -6.58
N PRO A 39 -3.47 -13.77 -7.07
CA PRO A 39 -4.52 -12.84 -7.51
C PRO A 39 -5.23 -13.27 -8.79
N LEU A 40 -4.63 -14.18 -9.57
CA LEU A 40 -5.18 -14.69 -10.82
C LEU A 40 -5.78 -16.09 -10.69
N ALA A 41 -5.61 -16.76 -9.55
CA ALA A 41 -6.15 -18.10 -9.32
C ALA A 41 -7.53 -18.07 -8.66
N SER A 42 -7.83 -17.03 -7.88
CA SER A 42 -9.07 -16.89 -7.12
C SER A 42 -9.66 -15.49 -7.24
N SER A 43 -10.92 -15.35 -6.88
CA SER A 43 -11.62 -14.05 -6.84
C SER A 43 -11.49 -13.38 -5.46
N ALA A 44 -10.49 -13.74 -4.66
CA ALA A 44 -10.26 -13.14 -3.35
C ALA A 44 -9.84 -11.67 -3.49
N GLU A 45 -10.48 -10.77 -2.73
CA GLU A 45 -10.08 -9.37 -2.67
C GLU A 45 -8.77 -9.23 -1.90
N ILE A 46 -7.82 -8.50 -2.45
CA ILE A 46 -6.61 -8.08 -1.74
C ILE A 46 -6.94 -6.79 -1.00
N GLN A 47 -6.82 -6.82 0.32
CA GLN A 47 -7.08 -5.66 1.16
C GLN A 47 -5.76 -5.01 1.57
N VAL A 48 -5.62 -3.73 1.27
CA VAL A 48 -4.46 -2.92 1.64
C VAL A 48 -4.93 -1.86 2.63
N GLN A 49 -4.36 -1.85 3.83
CA GLN A 49 -4.60 -0.80 4.81
C GLN A 49 -3.97 0.50 4.31
N ILE A 50 -4.75 1.56 4.19
CA ILE A 50 -4.33 2.86 3.65
C ILE A 50 -4.40 4.00 4.67
N GLY A 51 -4.83 3.71 5.90
CA GLY A 51 -4.94 4.73 6.95
C GLY A 51 -4.80 4.16 8.35
N PRO A 52 -4.73 5.03 9.37
CA PRO A 52 -4.48 4.63 10.76
C PRO A 52 -5.69 4.01 11.44
N THR A 53 -6.89 4.18 10.88
CA THR A 53 -8.14 3.75 11.51
C THR A 53 -8.61 2.42 10.93
N SER A 54 -9.19 1.58 11.78
CA SER A 54 -9.81 0.32 11.33
C SER A 54 -10.92 0.62 10.31
N GLY A 55 -10.83 -0.03 9.15
CA GLY A 55 -11.79 0.17 8.05
C GLY A 55 -11.28 1.08 6.92
N GLU A 56 -10.17 1.77 7.09
CA GLU A 56 -9.50 2.52 6.03
C GLU A 56 -8.69 1.58 5.13
N ILE A 57 -9.39 0.73 4.40
CA ILE A 57 -8.82 -0.27 3.52
C ILE A 57 -9.15 0.02 2.05
N LEU A 58 -8.17 -0.11 1.19
CA LEU A 58 -8.37 -0.18 -0.23
C LEU A 58 -8.49 -1.64 -0.66
N LYS A 59 -9.61 -1.98 -1.27
CA LYS A 59 -9.86 -3.30 -1.83
C LYS A 59 -9.43 -3.34 -3.29
N ILE A 60 -8.51 -4.24 -3.60
CA ILE A 60 -8.08 -4.51 -4.97
C ILE A 60 -8.76 -5.81 -5.40
N ALA A 61 -9.58 -5.73 -6.43
CA ALA A 61 -10.30 -6.87 -6.94
C ALA A 61 -9.31 -7.86 -7.60
N ALA A 62 -9.14 -9.03 -7.02
CA ALA A 62 -8.56 -10.16 -7.71
C ALA A 62 -9.65 -10.86 -8.53
N SER A 63 -9.27 -11.48 -9.63
CA SER A 63 -10.21 -12.22 -10.48
C SER A 63 -9.51 -13.43 -11.04
N ALA A 64 -10.18 -14.57 -10.97
CA ALA A 64 -9.67 -15.77 -11.59
C ALA A 64 -9.52 -15.58 -13.11
N MET A 65 -8.31 -15.83 -13.63
CA MET A 65 -7.95 -15.68 -15.04
C MET A 65 -7.43 -17.00 -15.64
N ASN A 66 -7.87 -18.11 -15.06
CA ASN A 66 -7.59 -19.42 -15.63
C ASN A 66 -8.52 -19.71 -16.82
N SER A 67 -8.22 -20.75 -17.60
CA SER A 67 -8.97 -21.14 -18.79
C SER A 67 -10.46 -21.39 -18.51
N SER A 68 -10.81 -21.84 -17.31
CA SER A 68 -12.19 -22.08 -16.89
C SER A 68 -12.96 -20.77 -16.65
N ALA A 69 -12.37 -19.82 -15.91
CA ALA A 69 -12.97 -18.51 -15.61
C ALA A 69 -13.12 -17.65 -16.89
N LEU A 70 -12.17 -17.80 -17.80
CA LEU A 70 -12.20 -17.14 -19.11
C LEU A 70 -13.19 -17.81 -20.08
N ALA A 71 -13.77 -18.97 -19.72
CA ALA A 71 -14.67 -19.78 -20.57
C ALA A 71 -14.00 -20.29 -21.86
N ILE A 72 -12.67 -20.46 -21.85
CA ILE A 72 -11.90 -20.98 -22.99
C ILE A 72 -11.47 -22.44 -22.80
N LYS A 73 -11.76 -23.07 -21.65
CA LYS A 73 -11.38 -24.45 -21.36
C LYS A 73 -11.83 -25.44 -22.43
N ASP A 74 -13.10 -25.31 -22.86
CA ASP A 74 -13.77 -26.26 -23.75
C ASP A 74 -13.76 -25.82 -25.20
N ILE A 75 -12.93 -24.83 -25.57
CA ILE A 75 -12.83 -24.44 -26.99
C ILE A 75 -12.14 -25.54 -27.77
N LYS A 76 -12.72 -25.85 -28.94
CA LYS A 76 -12.20 -26.79 -29.90
C LYS A 76 -12.06 -26.08 -31.23
N VAL A 77 -11.12 -26.59 -32.02
CA VAL A 77 -10.84 -26.07 -33.37
C VAL A 77 -10.86 -27.20 -34.40
N SER A 78 -11.64 -28.26 -34.14
CA SER A 78 -11.74 -29.45 -34.98
C SER A 78 -12.53 -29.22 -36.27
N SER A 79 -13.43 -28.24 -36.31
CA SER A 79 -14.22 -27.86 -37.48
C SER A 79 -14.27 -26.33 -37.65
N VAL A 80 -14.68 -25.89 -38.85
CA VAL A 80 -14.87 -24.45 -39.16
C VAL A 80 -15.88 -23.81 -38.20
N SER A 81 -16.95 -24.50 -37.88
CA SER A 81 -17.99 -24.02 -36.98
C SER A 81 -17.45 -23.85 -35.54
N GLU A 82 -16.66 -24.84 -35.06
CA GLU A 82 -16.04 -24.76 -33.74
C GLU A 82 -14.96 -23.70 -33.69
N ALA A 83 -14.17 -23.54 -34.74
CA ALA A 83 -13.18 -22.48 -34.83
C ALA A 83 -13.83 -21.07 -34.75
N ASN A 84 -14.95 -20.85 -35.43
CA ASN A 84 -15.69 -19.58 -35.33
C ASN A 84 -16.22 -19.33 -33.90
N LYS A 85 -16.76 -20.34 -33.24
CA LYS A 85 -17.15 -20.25 -31.81
C LYS A 85 -15.96 -20.00 -30.90
N ALA A 86 -14.82 -20.62 -31.20
CA ALA A 86 -13.59 -20.40 -30.45
C ALA A 86 -13.12 -18.95 -30.55
N ILE A 87 -13.16 -18.35 -31.75
CA ILE A 87 -12.83 -16.93 -31.96
C ILE A 87 -13.72 -16.03 -31.11
N THR A 88 -15.02 -16.26 -31.11
CA THR A 88 -15.95 -15.47 -30.28
C THR A 88 -15.61 -15.58 -28.79
N LYS A 89 -15.39 -16.80 -28.29
CA LYS A 89 -15.02 -17.02 -26.88
C LYS A 89 -13.67 -16.40 -26.50
N ILE A 90 -12.71 -16.44 -27.43
CA ILE A 90 -11.39 -15.80 -27.21
C ILE A 90 -11.55 -14.28 -27.14
N ASN A 91 -12.36 -13.66 -28.00
CA ASN A 91 -12.65 -12.23 -27.95
C ASN A 91 -13.30 -11.85 -26.61
N GLU A 92 -14.30 -12.61 -26.15
CA GLU A 92 -14.91 -12.41 -24.82
C GLU A 92 -13.88 -12.55 -23.68
N ALA A 93 -12.95 -13.50 -23.79
CA ALA A 93 -11.86 -13.69 -22.83
C ALA A 93 -10.91 -12.49 -22.83
N VAL A 94 -10.53 -11.97 -24.00
CA VAL A 94 -9.70 -10.78 -24.14
C VAL A 94 -10.39 -9.56 -23.53
N ASP A 95 -11.69 -9.39 -23.72
CA ASP A 95 -12.48 -8.30 -23.13
C ASP A 95 -12.50 -8.41 -21.59
N LYS A 96 -12.65 -9.62 -21.04
CA LYS A 96 -12.56 -9.86 -19.59
C LYS A 96 -11.20 -9.50 -19.03
N VAL A 97 -10.11 -9.94 -19.69
CA VAL A 97 -8.75 -9.60 -19.27
C VAL A 97 -8.51 -8.11 -19.35
N SER A 98 -8.94 -7.46 -20.42
CA SER A 98 -8.80 -6.01 -20.61
C SER A 98 -9.57 -5.21 -19.54
N SER A 99 -10.80 -5.63 -19.24
CA SER A 99 -11.60 -5.04 -18.16
C SER A 99 -10.92 -5.20 -16.78
N HIS A 100 -10.37 -6.38 -16.51
CA HIS A 100 -9.65 -6.61 -15.26
C HIS A 100 -8.39 -5.76 -15.16
N ARG A 101 -7.60 -5.68 -16.24
CA ARG A 101 -6.44 -4.79 -16.30
C ARG A 101 -6.79 -3.33 -16.09
N ALA A 102 -7.92 -2.87 -16.65
CA ALA A 102 -8.39 -1.49 -16.43
C ALA A 102 -8.74 -1.23 -14.95
N LYS A 103 -9.37 -2.20 -14.27
CA LYS A 103 -9.67 -2.11 -12.83
C LYS A 103 -8.38 -2.07 -12.00
N LEU A 104 -7.38 -2.87 -12.35
CA LEU A 104 -6.07 -2.84 -11.68
C LEU A 104 -5.36 -1.52 -11.89
N GLY A 105 -5.38 -0.97 -13.12
CA GLY A 105 -4.82 0.35 -13.43
C GLY A 105 -5.50 1.47 -12.63
N ALA A 106 -6.84 1.44 -12.53
CA ALA A 106 -7.57 2.38 -11.69
C ALA A 106 -7.20 2.25 -10.20
N SER A 107 -7.01 1.03 -9.71
CA SER A 107 -6.56 0.79 -8.33
C SER A 107 -5.13 1.29 -8.10
N GLN A 108 -4.24 1.13 -9.08
CA GLN A 108 -2.88 1.66 -9.02
C GLN A 108 -2.89 3.18 -8.93
N ASN A 109 -3.64 3.88 -9.79
CA ASN A 109 -3.77 5.33 -9.73
C ASN A 109 -4.32 5.80 -8.37
N ARG A 110 -5.31 5.09 -7.82
CA ARG A 110 -5.85 5.39 -6.48
C ARG A 110 -4.79 5.21 -5.40
N LEU A 111 -3.97 4.16 -5.45
CA LEU A 111 -2.87 3.94 -4.53
C LEU A 111 -1.83 5.06 -4.61
N GLU A 112 -1.45 5.51 -5.80
CA GLU A 112 -0.52 6.62 -6.01
C GLU A 112 -1.04 7.92 -5.40
N HIS A 113 -2.32 8.25 -5.61
CA HIS A 113 -2.94 9.41 -4.99
C HIS A 113 -3.01 9.28 -3.45
N THR A 114 -3.30 8.09 -2.95
CA THR A 114 -3.34 7.82 -1.51
C THR A 114 -1.96 7.97 -0.89
N ILE A 115 -0.91 7.43 -1.52
CA ILE A 115 0.48 7.57 -1.05
C ILE A 115 0.88 9.05 -0.96
N ASN A 116 0.57 9.85 -1.98
CA ASN A 116 0.86 11.27 -1.98
C ASN A 116 0.11 12.03 -0.87
N ASN A 117 -1.15 11.69 -0.63
CA ASN A 117 -1.94 12.27 0.45
C ASN A 117 -1.37 11.87 1.82
N LEU A 118 -1.07 10.59 2.02
CA LEU A 118 -0.47 10.09 3.27
C LEU A 118 0.89 10.73 3.54
N LYS A 119 1.71 10.95 2.49
CA LYS A 119 2.99 11.63 2.62
C LYS A 119 2.79 13.06 3.14
N THR A 120 1.88 13.84 2.54
CA THR A 120 1.57 15.20 2.99
C THR A 120 1.00 15.22 4.40
N THR A 121 0.12 14.27 4.72
CA THR A 121 -0.45 14.13 6.07
C THR A 121 0.65 13.82 7.08
N ASN A 122 1.56 12.90 6.77
CA ASN A 122 2.68 12.56 7.64
C ASN A 122 3.61 13.75 7.87
N GLU A 123 3.93 14.54 6.83
CA GLU A 123 4.73 15.77 6.97
C GLU A 123 4.06 16.78 7.89
N ASN A 124 2.74 17.00 7.74
CA ASN A 124 1.96 17.89 8.59
C ASN A 124 1.89 17.38 10.05
N MET A 125 1.71 16.09 10.25
CA MET A 125 1.69 15.47 11.58
C MET A 125 3.05 15.57 12.26
N THR A 126 4.15 15.33 11.53
CA THR A 126 5.50 15.48 12.06
C THR A 126 5.78 16.94 12.45
N ALA A 127 5.37 17.89 11.63
CA ALA A 127 5.49 19.30 11.97
C ALA A 127 4.63 19.70 13.18
N ALA A 128 3.45 19.11 13.33
CA ALA A 128 2.60 19.34 14.52
C ALA A 128 3.19 18.69 15.77
N GLU A 129 3.71 17.46 15.66
CA GLU A 129 4.41 16.78 16.75
C GLU A 129 5.62 17.60 17.22
N SER A 130 6.45 18.10 16.29
CA SER A 130 7.59 18.96 16.61
C SER A 130 7.17 20.19 17.39
N ARG A 131 6.07 20.88 17.01
CA ARG A 131 5.56 22.05 17.74
C ARG A 131 5.08 21.74 19.14
N ILE A 132 4.64 20.52 19.40
CA ILE A 132 4.13 20.10 20.72
C ILE A 132 5.26 19.56 21.60
N ARG A 133 6.16 18.81 21.02
CA ARG A 133 7.13 17.99 21.74
C ARG A 133 8.52 18.61 21.79
N ASP A 134 8.92 19.37 20.77
CA ASP A 134 10.25 19.95 20.72
C ASP A 134 10.36 21.17 21.66
N THR A 135 11.38 21.14 22.49
CA THR A 135 11.68 22.23 23.41
C THR A 135 12.59 23.25 22.73
N ASP A 136 12.21 24.53 22.79
CA ASP A 136 13.10 25.61 22.38
C ASP A 136 14.24 25.72 23.40
N MET A 137 15.39 25.19 23.01
CA MET A 137 16.59 25.14 23.87
C MET A 137 17.06 26.53 24.29
N ALA A 138 16.91 27.55 23.45
CA ALA A 138 17.29 28.92 23.80
C ALA A 138 16.41 29.47 24.93
N LYS A 139 15.11 29.25 24.85
CA LYS A 139 14.14 29.62 25.85
C LYS A 139 14.36 28.86 27.18
N GLU A 140 14.61 27.55 27.08
CA GLU A 140 14.85 26.69 28.24
C GLU A 140 16.16 27.06 28.94
N MET A 141 17.25 27.32 28.20
CA MET A 141 18.52 27.77 28.75
C MET A 141 18.39 29.17 29.40
N ALA A 142 17.60 30.06 28.83
CA ALA A 142 17.33 31.35 29.45
C ALA A 142 16.55 31.18 30.77
N ALA A 143 15.55 30.31 30.82
CA ALA A 143 14.80 29.98 32.04
C ALA A 143 15.70 29.32 33.09
N PHE A 144 16.56 28.38 32.70
CA PHE A 144 17.53 27.74 33.58
C PHE A 144 18.52 28.75 34.20
N THR A 145 19.10 29.62 33.37
CA THR A 145 20.05 30.65 33.81
C THR A 145 19.38 31.62 34.78
N LYS A 146 18.16 32.07 34.44
CA LYS A 146 17.35 32.92 35.35
C LYS A 146 17.13 32.24 36.70
N ASN A 147 16.70 30.98 36.71
CA ASN A 147 16.45 30.25 37.96
C ASN A 147 17.74 30.03 38.76
N ASN A 148 18.89 29.81 38.15
CA ASN A 148 20.16 29.73 38.83
C ASN A 148 20.59 31.03 39.48
N ILE A 149 20.43 32.16 38.77
CA ILE A 149 20.71 33.50 39.33
C ILE A 149 19.79 33.78 40.50
N LEU A 150 18.50 33.46 40.38
CA LEU A 150 17.50 33.68 41.47
C LEU A 150 17.85 32.80 42.69
N ASN A 151 18.26 31.53 42.50
CA ASN A 151 18.70 30.67 43.59
C ASN A 151 19.94 31.23 44.31
N GLN A 152 20.96 31.68 43.55
CA GLN A 152 22.17 32.29 44.14
C GLN A 152 21.85 33.58 44.88
N ALA A 153 20.97 34.44 44.31
CA ALA A 153 20.52 35.66 44.95
C ALA A 153 19.76 35.35 46.24
N ALA A 154 18.83 34.37 46.20
CA ALA A 154 18.04 33.98 47.38
C ALA A 154 18.96 33.43 48.51
N GLN A 155 19.95 32.61 48.18
CA GLN A 155 20.93 32.10 49.15
C GLN A 155 21.76 33.23 49.76
N SER A 156 22.19 34.20 48.95
CA SER A 156 22.95 35.37 49.44
C SER A 156 22.06 36.26 50.37
N MET A 157 20.79 36.48 49.98
CA MET A 157 19.84 37.26 50.82
C MET A 157 19.49 36.54 52.13
N LEU A 158 19.34 35.19 52.09
CA LEU A 158 19.15 34.39 53.31
C LEU A 158 20.37 34.45 54.24
N SER A 159 21.57 34.39 53.71
CA SER A 159 22.82 34.52 54.47
C SER A 159 22.88 35.92 55.11
N GLN A 160 22.56 36.99 54.38
CA GLN A 160 22.53 38.33 54.88
C GLN A 160 21.42 38.54 55.92
N ALA A 161 20.24 37.99 55.72
CA ALA A 161 19.12 38.04 56.69
C ALA A 161 19.49 37.33 58.03
N ASN A 162 20.22 36.21 57.95
CA ASN A 162 20.68 35.49 59.14
C ASN A 162 21.84 36.22 59.92
N GLN A 163 22.57 37.12 59.26
CA GLN A 163 23.60 37.92 59.91
C GLN A 163 23.02 39.18 60.63
N GLN A 164 21.91 39.74 60.21
CA GLN A 164 21.26 40.90 60.82
C GLN A 164 20.99 40.72 62.32
N PRO A 165 20.38 39.60 62.77
CA PRO A 165 20.15 39.39 64.22
C PRO A 165 21.45 39.33 65.03
N GLN A 166 22.51 38.82 64.48
CA GLN A 166 23.84 38.74 65.13
C GLN A 166 24.47 40.16 65.33
N GLY A 167 24.26 41.03 64.31
CA GLY A 167 24.70 42.41 64.38
C GLY A 167 23.96 43.18 65.46
N VAL A 168 22.67 43.00 65.63
CA VAL A 168 21.86 43.59 66.69
C VAL A 168 22.28 43.08 68.08
N LEU A 169 22.57 41.79 68.21
CA LEU A 169 23.08 41.18 69.44
C LEU A 169 24.44 41.75 69.84
N SER A 170 25.30 42.09 68.90
CA SER A 170 26.63 42.69 69.16
C SER A 170 26.56 44.16 69.59
N LEU A 171 25.49 44.89 69.30
CA LEU A 171 25.22 46.24 69.69
C LEU A 171 24.55 46.35 71.08
N LEU A 172 23.99 45.23 71.55
CA LEU A 172 23.35 45.15 72.89
C LEU A 172 24.29 44.58 73.95
N ARG A 173 25.51 44.30 73.58
CA ARG A 173 26.54 43.81 74.50
C ARG A 173 27.61 44.87 74.69
#